data_e91e382ad5ce015cb3025b342664daf1
#
_entry.id   e91e382ad5ce015cb3025b342664daf1
#
_cell.length_a   1.000
_cell.length_b   1.000
_cell.length_c   1.000
_cell.angle_alpha   90.00
_cell.angle_beta   90.00
_cell.angle_gamma   90.00
#
_symmetry.space_group_name_H-M   'P 1'
#
loop_
_entity.id
_entity.type
_entity.pdbx_description
1 polymer ?
#
loop_
_entity_poly.entity_id
_entity_poly.type
_entity_poly.pdbx_seq_one_letter_code
_entity_poly.pdbx_strand_id
1 'polypeptide(L)'
;MKRSPISTIVRRRIPAGRRVEVAGWNNAVALKTISSIFDDLDPGDALAEVLFGLIMALTWTVGSRLVMQEEGLDVRGLIISTLGCNVAWGIIDAVLRILGTTFFRNRRLHLFRQVRAARDEATALAVIRNEFPTEGTALVVDSADAEALYRSLLALAVRSEPSRVSLTGSDLRAAVAVFFLVAATAVPAVIPFFLIDSAERALRVSNLLLIGLLFFTGYAWARFSGGRPLYAGVTMTCLGLIMVGIAVALGG
;
A
#
# COMPACT_ATOMS: atom_id res chain seq x y z
N MET A 1 -43.58 -27.29 -0.86
CA MET A 1 -42.18 -26.86 -1.12
C MET A 1 -42.11 -25.35 -1.21
N LYS A 2 -41.79 -24.65 -0.11
CA LYS A 2 -41.65 -23.19 -0.07
C LYS A 2 -40.21 -22.83 -0.55
N ARG A 3 -40.10 -22.08 -1.63
CA ARG A 3 -38.80 -21.57 -2.12
C ARG A 3 -38.26 -20.53 -1.16
N SER A 4 -36.97 -20.62 -0.83
CA SER A 4 -36.25 -19.73 0.07
C SER A 4 -36.22 -18.28 -0.46
N PRO A 5 -36.39 -17.25 0.40
CA PRO A 5 -36.41 -15.84 -0.01
C PRO A 5 -35.07 -15.29 -0.54
N ILE A 6 -33.97 -16.02 -0.41
CA ILE A 6 -32.63 -15.60 -0.85
C ILE A 6 -32.50 -15.55 -2.38
N SER A 7 -33.31 -16.33 -3.12
CA SER A 7 -33.25 -16.35 -4.60
C SER A 7 -33.76 -15.05 -5.27
N THR A 8 -34.43 -14.17 -4.52
CA THR A 8 -35.03 -12.92 -5.07
C THR A 8 -34.10 -11.72 -4.95
N ILE A 9 -33.08 -11.77 -4.09
CA ILE A 9 -32.16 -10.64 -3.85
C ILE A 9 -31.07 -10.54 -4.93
N VAL A 10 -30.70 -11.63 -5.56
CA VAL A 10 -29.60 -11.68 -6.54
C VAL A 10 -29.98 -11.12 -7.93
N ARG A 11 -31.25 -10.79 -8.19
CA ARG A 11 -31.72 -10.30 -9.51
C ARG A 11 -31.98 -8.79 -9.59
N ARG A 12 -31.51 -7.96 -8.65
CA ARG A 12 -31.48 -6.51 -8.92
C ARG A 12 -30.33 -6.20 -9.87
N ARG A 13 -30.67 -5.99 -11.14
CA ARG A 13 -29.79 -5.43 -12.17
C ARG A 13 -29.17 -4.15 -11.60
N ILE A 14 -27.85 -4.14 -11.45
CA ILE A 14 -27.09 -2.91 -11.29
C ILE A 14 -27.31 -2.10 -12.58
N PRO A 15 -27.83 -0.88 -12.50
CA PRO A 15 -27.98 -0.05 -13.69
C PRO A 15 -26.61 0.22 -14.26
N ALA A 16 -26.42 -0.06 -15.55
CA ALA A 16 -25.21 0.23 -16.30
C ALA A 16 -24.84 1.72 -16.10
N GLY A 17 -23.69 1.97 -15.47
CA GLY A 17 -23.21 3.31 -15.21
C GLY A 17 -23.12 4.11 -16.50
N ARG A 18 -23.73 5.29 -16.48
CA ARG A 18 -23.68 6.31 -17.53
C ARG A 18 -22.21 6.63 -17.78
N ARG A 19 -21.67 6.27 -18.97
CA ARG A 19 -20.36 6.73 -19.42
C ARG A 19 -20.39 8.25 -19.47
N VAL A 20 -19.63 8.91 -18.63
CA VAL A 20 -19.32 10.32 -18.82
C VAL A 20 -18.28 10.36 -19.94
N GLU A 21 -18.71 10.71 -21.14
CA GLU A 21 -17.82 11.08 -22.24
C GLU A 21 -17.12 12.39 -21.87
N VAL A 22 -15.88 12.29 -21.44
CA VAL A 22 -14.99 13.46 -21.34
C VAL A 22 -14.34 13.62 -22.71
N ALA A 23 -14.88 14.53 -23.51
CA ALA A 23 -14.34 14.92 -24.80
C ALA A 23 -12.96 15.58 -24.62
N GLY A 24 -11.98 15.08 -25.37
CA GLY A 24 -10.82 15.83 -25.82
C GLY A 24 -9.63 15.90 -24.90
N TRP A 25 -8.78 14.85 -24.89
CA TRP A 25 -7.37 15.01 -24.53
C TRP A 25 -6.50 13.99 -25.27
N ASN A 26 -5.64 14.50 -26.17
CA ASN A 26 -4.60 13.70 -26.86
C ASN A 26 -3.48 13.18 -25.92
N ASN A 27 -3.64 13.31 -24.61
CA ASN A 27 -2.79 12.73 -23.57
C ASN A 27 -3.32 11.37 -23.03
N ALA A 28 -4.38 10.84 -23.65
CA ALA A 28 -5.03 9.62 -23.17
C ALA A 28 -4.13 8.38 -23.17
N VAL A 29 -3.13 8.34 -24.03
CA VAL A 29 -2.21 7.18 -24.12
C VAL A 29 -1.22 7.20 -22.95
N ALA A 30 -0.61 8.35 -22.65
CA ALA A 30 0.33 8.46 -21.54
C ALA A 30 -0.37 8.27 -20.18
N LEU A 31 -1.55 8.86 -19.99
CA LEU A 31 -2.35 8.67 -18.77
C LEU A 31 -2.85 7.23 -18.63
N LYS A 32 -3.21 6.57 -19.75
CA LYS A 32 -3.60 5.16 -19.74
C LYS A 32 -2.44 4.23 -19.39
N THR A 33 -1.22 4.59 -19.84
CA THR A 33 -0.01 3.83 -19.50
C THR A 33 0.37 4.03 -18.03
N ILE A 34 0.26 5.26 -17.50
CA ILE A 34 0.50 5.54 -16.08
C ILE A 34 -0.55 4.88 -15.20
N SER A 35 -1.85 4.97 -15.53
CA SER A 35 -2.89 4.29 -14.76
C SER A 35 -2.70 2.78 -14.73
N SER A 36 -2.30 2.17 -15.86
CA SER A 36 -2.08 0.71 -15.91
C SER A 36 -0.90 0.22 -15.05
N ILE A 37 0.05 1.09 -14.71
CA ILE A 37 1.14 0.74 -13.78
C ILE A 37 0.60 0.60 -12.35
N PHE A 38 -0.39 1.42 -11.99
CA PHE A 38 -0.99 1.41 -10.64
C PHE A 38 -2.19 0.45 -10.51
N ASP A 39 -2.75 -0.05 -11.61
CA ASP A 39 -3.87 -0.99 -11.60
C ASP A 39 -3.51 -2.34 -10.92
N ASP A 40 -2.22 -2.69 -10.88
CA ASP A 40 -1.72 -3.91 -10.25
C ASP A 40 -1.37 -3.72 -8.75
N LEU A 41 -1.57 -2.51 -8.19
CA LEU A 41 -1.26 -2.19 -6.80
C LEU A 41 -2.57 -1.95 -6.01
N ASP A 42 -2.70 -2.60 -4.85
CA ASP A 42 -3.82 -2.32 -3.95
C ASP A 42 -3.79 -0.86 -3.49
N PRO A 43 -4.95 -0.15 -3.50
CA PRO A 43 -5.00 1.26 -3.08
C PRO A 43 -4.50 1.50 -1.65
N GLY A 44 -4.70 0.53 -0.74
CA GLY A 44 -4.18 0.60 0.62
C GLY A 44 -2.66 0.53 0.65
N ASP A 45 -2.06 -0.39 -0.11
CA ASP A 45 -0.61 -0.50 -0.28
C ASP A 45 -0.04 0.80 -0.88
N ALA A 46 -0.66 1.32 -1.96
CA ALA A 46 -0.24 2.56 -2.60
C ALA A 46 -0.22 3.76 -1.64
N LEU A 47 -1.25 3.90 -0.81
CA LEU A 47 -1.32 4.96 0.20
C LEU A 47 -0.30 4.77 1.33
N ALA A 48 0.02 3.52 1.70
CA ALA A 48 1.07 3.21 2.65
C ALA A 48 2.45 3.64 2.15
N GLU A 49 2.76 3.38 0.88
CA GLU A 49 4.02 3.81 0.26
C GLU A 49 4.14 5.34 0.20
N VAL A 50 3.04 6.03 -0.15
CA VAL A 50 3.00 7.51 -0.12
C VAL A 50 3.22 8.03 1.30
N LEU A 51 2.55 7.46 2.30
CA LEU A 51 2.70 7.83 3.71
C LEU A 51 4.15 7.66 4.18
N PHE A 52 4.75 6.52 3.86
CA PHE A 52 6.14 6.23 4.18
C PHE A 52 7.12 7.24 3.57
N GLY A 53 6.99 7.49 2.27
CA GLY A 53 7.83 8.45 1.58
C GLY A 53 7.68 9.90 2.09
N LEU A 54 6.46 10.32 2.48
CA LEU A 54 6.21 11.63 3.08
C LEU A 54 6.85 11.77 4.46
N ILE A 55 6.75 10.73 5.31
CA ILE A 55 7.39 10.70 6.64
C ILE A 55 8.90 10.81 6.47
N MET A 56 9.47 10.09 5.51
CA MET A 56 10.90 10.10 5.21
C MET A 56 11.38 11.47 4.78
N ALA A 57 10.68 12.10 3.80
CA ALA A 57 11.01 13.43 3.33
C ALA A 57 10.90 14.47 4.46
N LEU A 58 9.87 14.36 5.34
CA LEU A 58 9.67 15.23 6.47
C LEU A 58 10.76 15.03 7.54
N THR A 59 11.14 13.78 7.83
CA THR A 59 12.23 13.47 8.76
C THR A 59 13.52 14.12 8.30
N TRP A 60 13.85 13.99 7.01
CA TRP A 60 15.07 14.56 6.44
C TRP A 60 15.06 16.10 6.49
N THR A 61 13.97 16.75 6.10
CA THR A 61 13.86 18.22 6.12
C THR A 61 13.85 18.80 7.52
N VAL A 62 13.25 18.12 8.52
CA VAL A 62 13.26 18.55 9.92
C VAL A 62 14.62 18.26 10.56
N GLY A 63 15.20 17.09 10.34
CA GLY A 63 16.50 16.68 10.87
C GLY A 63 17.63 17.58 10.38
N SER A 64 17.68 17.82 9.08
CA SER A 64 18.69 18.70 8.48
C SER A 64 18.68 20.12 9.08
N ARG A 65 17.52 20.64 9.45
CA ARG A 65 17.42 21.94 10.09
C ARG A 65 18.13 21.98 11.45
N LEU A 66 18.06 20.90 12.22
CA LEU A 66 18.70 20.85 13.54
C LEU A 66 20.22 20.74 13.43
N VAL A 67 20.71 19.97 12.45
CA VAL A 67 22.15 19.78 12.23
C VAL A 67 22.81 21.03 11.63
N MET A 68 22.13 21.73 10.73
CA MET A 68 22.68 22.87 9.97
C MET A 68 22.50 24.23 10.65
N GLN A 69 21.98 24.31 11.87
CA GLN A 69 21.78 25.59 12.57
C GLN A 69 23.09 26.34 12.85
N GLU A 70 24.22 25.65 12.95
CA GLU A 70 25.51 26.24 13.27
C GLU A 70 26.32 26.66 12.03
N GLU A 71 26.10 26.05 10.87
CA GLU A 71 26.93 26.24 9.66
C GLU A 71 26.21 26.97 8.50
N GLY A 72 24.91 27.26 8.66
CA GLY A 72 24.08 27.81 7.58
C GLY A 72 23.42 26.69 6.73
N LEU A 73 22.24 26.97 6.18
CA LEU A 73 21.45 25.98 5.43
C LEU A 73 22.02 25.76 4.02
N ASP A 74 22.68 24.63 3.77
CA ASP A 74 23.03 24.18 2.43
C ASP A 74 21.78 23.66 1.69
N VAL A 75 21.07 24.56 1.02
CA VAL A 75 19.85 24.26 0.27
C VAL A 75 20.10 23.20 -0.80
N ARG A 76 21.25 23.26 -1.50
CA ARG A 76 21.56 22.31 -2.56
C ARG A 76 21.79 20.90 -2.01
N GLY A 77 22.56 20.82 -0.94
CA GLY A 77 22.79 19.54 -0.25
C GLY A 77 21.49 18.96 0.29
N LEU A 78 20.62 19.78 0.87
CA LEU A 78 19.31 19.36 1.38
C LEU A 78 18.41 18.79 0.27
N ILE A 79 18.32 19.47 -0.88
CA ILE A 79 17.53 19.00 -2.03
C ILE A 79 18.07 17.64 -2.53
N ILE A 80 19.38 17.56 -2.77
CA ILE A 80 20.02 16.33 -3.28
C ILE A 80 19.82 15.19 -2.31
N SER A 81 20.00 15.41 -1.01
CA SER A 81 19.86 14.39 0.01
C SER A 81 18.41 13.92 0.17
N THR A 82 17.44 14.84 0.15
CA THR A 82 16.01 14.48 0.22
C THR A 82 15.58 13.65 -0.98
N LEU A 83 15.94 14.08 -2.19
CA LEU A 83 15.64 13.33 -3.42
C LEU A 83 16.37 11.98 -3.43
N GLY A 84 17.66 11.98 -3.11
CA GLY A 84 18.49 10.77 -3.09
C GLY A 84 17.98 9.73 -2.08
N CYS A 85 17.58 10.18 -0.89
CA CYS A 85 17.01 9.31 0.13
C CYS A 85 15.72 8.64 -0.35
N ASN A 86 14.76 9.40 -0.86
CA ASN A 86 13.49 8.85 -1.33
C ASN A 86 13.66 7.95 -2.57
N VAL A 87 14.60 8.28 -3.46
CA VAL A 87 14.93 7.41 -4.60
C VAL A 87 15.56 6.09 -4.14
N ALA A 88 16.52 6.15 -3.20
CA ALA A 88 17.15 4.94 -2.66
C ALA A 88 16.13 4.03 -1.98
N TRP A 89 15.25 4.59 -1.16
CA TRP A 89 14.19 3.82 -0.51
C TRP A 89 13.15 3.30 -1.49
N GLY A 90 12.78 4.08 -2.49
CA GLY A 90 11.90 3.59 -3.56
C GLY A 90 12.47 2.37 -4.29
N ILE A 91 13.80 2.31 -4.50
CA ILE A 91 14.46 1.11 -5.05
C ILE A 91 14.37 -0.06 -4.06
N ILE A 92 14.65 0.19 -2.77
CA ILE A 92 14.57 -0.84 -1.73
C ILE A 92 13.17 -1.42 -1.65
N ASP A 93 12.13 -0.58 -1.59
CA ASP A 93 10.74 -1.01 -1.49
C ASP A 93 10.28 -1.77 -2.72
N ALA A 94 10.68 -1.33 -3.92
CA ALA A 94 10.42 -2.07 -5.15
C ALA A 94 11.03 -3.48 -5.13
N VAL A 95 12.26 -3.61 -4.65
CA VAL A 95 12.93 -4.92 -4.49
C VAL A 95 12.23 -5.76 -3.43
N LEU A 96 11.90 -5.18 -2.26
CA LEU A 96 11.20 -5.88 -1.19
C LEU A 96 9.80 -6.34 -1.63
N ARG A 97 9.10 -5.57 -2.47
CA ARG A 97 7.82 -5.97 -3.09
C ARG A 97 7.98 -7.24 -3.92
N ILE A 98 8.99 -7.30 -4.77
CA ILE A 98 9.27 -8.50 -5.60
C ILE A 98 9.59 -9.71 -4.72
N LEU A 99 10.46 -9.52 -3.72
CA LEU A 99 10.86 -10.60 -2.81
C LEU A 99 9.66 -11.08 -1.98
N GLY A 100 8.86 -10.16 -1.44
CA GLY A 100 7.66 -10.47 -0.67
C GLY A 100 6.64 -11.26 -1.50
N THR A 101 6.35 -10.82 -2.72
CA THR A 101 5.44 -11.53 -3.64
C THR A 101 5.91 -12.96 -3.91
N THR A 102 7.20 -13.13 -4.18
CA THR A 102 7.82 -14.45 -4.41
C THR A 102 7.74 -15.32 -3.15
N PHE A 103 8.04 -14.75 -1.98
CA PHE A 103 7.97 -15.45 -0.70
C PHE A 103 6.55 -15.95 -0.41
N PHE A 104 5.53 -15.09 -0.54
CA PHE A 104 4.14 -15.47 -0.28
C PHE A 104 3.62 -16.52 -1.26
N ARG A 105 4.02 -16.45 -2.54
CA ARG A 105 3.67 -17.50 -3.52
C ARG A 105 4.34 -18.83 -3.18
N ASN A 106 5.60 -18.82 -2.78
CA ASN A 106 6.31 -20.04 -2.35
C ASN A 106 5.68 -20.62 -1.07
N ARG A 107 5.31 -19.79 -0.09
CA ARG A 107 4.63 -20.24 1.12
C ARG A 107 3.30 -20.92 0.81
N ARG A 108 2.47 -20.32 -0.08
CA ARG A 108 1.23 -20.96 -0.54
C ARG A 108 1.49 -22.29 -1.22
N LEU A 109 2.50 -22.36 -2.08
CA LEU A 109 2.86 -23.60 -2.75
C LEU A 109 3.30 -24.69 -1.76
N HIS A 110 4.07 -24.30 -0.73
CA HIS A 110 4.48 -25.20 0.34
C HIS A 110 3.26 -25.72 1.13
N LEU A 111 2.33 -24.85 1.46
CA LEU A 111 1.07 -25.22 2.11
C LEU A 111 0.30 -26.29 1.29
N PHE A 112 0.09 -26.04 -0.02
CA PHE A 112 -0.58 -27.00 -0.89
C PHE A 112 0.16 -28.34 -0.95
N ARG A 113 1.48 -28.35 -0.95
CA ARG A 113 2.26 -29.60 -0.89
C ARG A 113 2.08 -30.32 0.43
N GLN A 114 2.05 -29.63 1.56
CA GLN A 114 1.78 -30.23 2.87
C GLN A 114 0.39 -30.86 2.94
N VAL A 115 -0.65 -30.12 2.47
CA VAL A 115 -2.02 -30.64 2.42
C VAL A 115 -2.11 -31.91 1.58
N ARG A 116 -1.44 -31.94 0.42
CA ARG A 116 -1.45 -33.14 -0.47
C ARG A 116 -0.62 -34.30 0.05
N ALA A 117 0.39 -34.04 0.87
CA ALA A 117 1.25 -35.05 1.49
C ALA A 117 0.68 -35.59 2.81
N ALA A 118 -0.42 -35.02 3.31
CA ALA A 118 -1.05 -35.45 4.53
C ALA A 118 -1.52 -36.91 4.43
N ARG A 119 -1.38 -37.67 5.53
CA ARG A 119 -1.67 -39.10 5.56
C ARG A 119 -3.19 -39.41 5.53
N ASP A 120 -3.99 -38.47 6.05
CA ASP A 120 -5.42 -38.55 6.15
C ASP A 120 -6.09 -37.17 6.03
N GLU A 121 -7.41 -37.19 5.84
CA GLU A 121 -8.21 -35.97 5.70
C GLU A 121 -8.14 -35.07 6.95
N ALA A 122 -8.11 -35.67 8.15
CA ALA A 122 -8.08 -34.94 9.41
C ALA A 122 -6.78 -34.10 9.54
N THR A 123 -5.65 -34.72 9.19
CA THR A 123 -4.34 -34.04 9.16
C THR A 123 -4.32 -32.91 8.09
N ALA A 124 -4.87 -33.17 6.90
CA ALA A 124 -4.96 -32.15 5.84
C ALA A 124 -5.83 -30.96 6.27
N LEU A 125 -6.96 -31.21 6.89
CA LEU A 125 -7.85 -30.17 7.44
C LEU A 125 -7.19 -29.39 8.57
N ALA A 126 -6.41 -30.05 9.45
CA ALA A 126 -5.68 -29.38 10.52
C ALA A 126 -4.65 -28.38 9.96
N VAL A 127 -3.93 -28.73 8.89
CA VAL A 127 -3.00 -27.82 8.19
C VAL A 127 -3.75 -26.60 7.64
N ILE A 128 -4.91 -26.80 7.00
CA ILE A 128 -5.72 -25.71 6.45
C ILE A 128 -6.26 -24.81 7.56
N ARG A 129 -6.80 -25.37 8.65
CA ARG A 129 -7.32 -24.60 9.79
C ARG A 129 -6.24 -23.72 10.44
N ASN A 130 -5.03 -24.22 10.56
CA ASN A 130 -3.91 -23.48 11.14
C ASN A 130 -3.50 -22.29 10.26
N GLU A 131 -3.60 -22.42 8.94
CA GLU A 131 -3.24 -21.33 8.02
C GLU A 131 -4.38 -20.30 7.82
N PHE A 132 -5.63 -20.74 7.89
CA PHE A 132 -6.82 -19.92 7.71
C PHE A 132 -7.73 -19.95 8.95
N PRO A 133 -7.29 -19.40 10.11
CA PRO A 133 -8.12 -19.36 11.29
C PRO A 133 -9.38 -18.53 11.01
N THR A 134 -10.55 -19.07 11.31
CA THR A 134 -11.84 -18.36 11.23
C THR A 134 -12.11 -17.56 12.49
N GLU A 135 -11.41 -17.86 13.58
CA GLU A 135 -11.50 -17.12 14.83
C GLU A 135 -10.83 -15.75 14.72
N GLY A 136 -11.49 -14.72 15.25
CA GLY A 136 -10.97 -13.33 15.22
C GLY A 136 -11.14 -12.61 13.88
N THR A 137 -11.84 -13.20 12.91
CA THR A 137 -12.23 -12.49 11.69
C THR A 137 -13.41 -11.55 11.97
N ALA A 138 -13.60 -10.54 11.12
CA ALA A 138 -14.74 -9.61 11.22
C ALA A 138 -16.11 -10.30 10.98
N LEU A 139 -16.08 -11.54 10.51
CA LEU A 139 -17.27 -12.37 10.27
C LEU A 139 -17.40 -13.40 11.40
N VAL A 140 -18.56 -13.43 12.05
CA VAL A 140 -18.91 -14.53 12.95
C VAL A 140 -19.33 -15.70 12.06
N VAL A 141 -18.47 -16.70 11.93
CA VAL A 141 -18.71 -17.89 11.12
C VAL A 141 -19.16 -19.01 12.05
N ASP A 142 -20.30 -19.62 11.76
CA ASP A 142 -20.72 -20.83 12.48
C ASP A 142 -19.71 -21.97 12.23
N SER A 143 -19.51 -22.83 13.22
CA SER A 143 -18.57 -23.96 13.13
C SER A 143 -18.88 -24.91 11.97
N ALA A 144 -20.16 -25.07 11.60
CA ALA A 144 -20.56 -25.88 10.45
C ALA A 144 -20.15 -25.22 9.11
N ASP A 145 -20.29 -23.89 9.00
CA ASP A 145 -19.91 -23.14 7.81
C ASP A 145 -18.38 -23.10 7.67
N ALA A 146 -17.65 -22.94 8.78
CA ALA A 146 -16.20 -23.02 8.80
C ALA A 146 -15.69 -24.38 8.31
N GLU A 147 -16.31 -25.47 8.78
CA GLU A 147 -15.96 -26.82 8.35
C GLU A 147 -16.24 -27.04 6.85
N ALA A 148 -17.37 -26.53 6.34
CA ALA A 148 -17.70 -26.60 4.92
C ALA A 148 -16.68 -25.82 4.06
N LEU A 149 -16.22 -24.65 4.54
CA LEU A 149 -15.17 -23.86 3.89
C LEU A 149 -13.85 -24.66 3.83
N TYR A 150 -13.40 -25.22 4.94
CA TYR A 150 -12.14 -25.99 4.99
C TYR A 150 -12.18 -27.21 4.08
N ARG A 151 -13.29 -27.95 4.01
CA ARG A 151 -13.47 -29.06 3.06
C ARG A 151 -13.46 -28.59 1.61
N SER A 152 -14.03 -27.43 1.33
CA SER A 152 -13.98 -26.83 -0.01
C SER A 152 -12.55 -26.44 -0.42
N LEU A 153 -11.78 -25.87 0.51
CA LEU A 153 -10.36 -25.56 0.31
C LEU A 153 -9.53 -26.84 0.10
N LEU A 154 -9.80 -27.89 0.86
CA LEU A 154 -9.15 -29.20 0.69
C LEU A 154 -9.43 -29.78 -0.69
N ALA A 155 -10.71 -29.79 -1.11
CA ALA A 155 -11.10 -30.28 -2.42
C ALA A 155 -10.42 -29.50 -3.57
N LEU A 156 -10.28 -28.18 -3.40
CA LEU A 156 -9.57 -27.32 -4.34
C LEU A 156 -8.06 -27.66 -4.37
N ALA A 157 -7.43 -27.81 -3.20
CA ALA A 157 -6.01 -28.14 -3.07
C ALA A 157 -5.66 -29.49 -3.72
N VAL A 158 -6.54 -30.49 -3.58
CA VAL A 158 -6.34 -31.83 -4.17
C VAL A 158 -6.48 -31.79 -5.70
N ARG A 159 -7.41 -30.98 -6.22
CA ARG A 159 -7.67 -30.87 -7.68
C ARG A 159 -6.68 -29.95 -8.41
N SER A 160 -6.08 -29.00 -7.71
CA SER A 160 -5.17 -28.02 -8.30
C SER A 160 -3.78 -28.62 -8.53
N GLU A 161 -3.20 -28.38 -9.70
CA GLU A 161 -1.79 -28.68 -9.93
C GLU A 161 -0.92 -27.51 -9.42
N PRO A 162 0.12 -27.79 -8.61
CA PRO A 162 1.01 -26.76 -8.16
C PRO A 162 1.82 -26.19 -9.33
N SER A 163 1.54 -24.96 -9.71
CA SER A 163 2.29 -24.21 -10.71
C SER A 163 3.66 -23.79 -10.15
N ARG A 164 4.66 -23.66 -11.03
CA ARG A 164 5.95 -23.07 -10.63
C ARG A 164 5.76 -21.59 -10.29
N VAL A 165 6.39 -21.15 -9.19
CA VAL A 165 6.42 -19.74 -8.85
C VAL A 165 7.33 -19.02 -9.85
N SER A 166 6.78 -18.11 -10.61
CA SER A 166 7.50 -17.24 -11.54
C SER A 166 7.09 -15.79 -11.31
N LEU A 167 8.01 -14.87 -11.55
CA LEU A 167 7.69 -13.46 -11.62
C LEU A 167 6.87 -13.17 -12.88
N THR A 168 5.86 -12.35 -12.73
CA THR A 168 4.98 -11.94 -13.81
C THR A 168 5.23 -10.48 -14.18
N GLY A 169 4.78 -10.07 -15.37
CA GLY A 169 4.86 -8.66 -15.76
C GLY A 169 4.07 -7.72 -14.83
N SER A 170 2.99 -8.20 -14.20
CA SER A 170 2.24 -7.43 -13.20
C SER A 170 3.06 -7.21 -11.92
N ASP A 171 3.87 -8.18 -11.48
CA ASP A 171 4.74 -8.00 -10.31
C ASP A 171 5.78 -6.91 -10.56
N LEU A 172 6.35 -6.89 -11.77
CA LEU A 172 7.32 -5.86 -12.14
C LEU A 172 6.66 -4.47 -12.25
N ARG A 173 5.47 -4.37 -12.83
CA ARG A 173 4.73 -3.09 -12.87
C ARG A 173 4.38 -2.60 -11.47
N ALA A 174 3.92 -3.47 -10.58
CA ALA A 174 3.65 -3.11 -9.19
C ALA A 174 4.91 -2.62 -8.46
N ALA A 175 6.06 -3.26 -8.67
CA ALA A 175 7.33 -2.82 -8.10
C ALA A 175 7.77 -1.45 -8.65
N VAL A 176 7.61 -1.22 -9.95
CA VAL A 176 7.87 0.09 -10.58
C VAL A 176 6.92 1.17 -10.04
N ALA A 177 5.64 0.83 -9.80
CA ALA A 177 4.67 1.73 -9.19
C ALA A 177 5.11 2.15 -7.78
N VAL A 178 5.52 1.20 -6.94
CA VAL A 178 6.04 1.45 -5.60
C VAL A 178 7.25 2.39 -5.65
N PHE A 179 8.22 2.10 -6.51
CA PHE A 179 9.37 3.00 -6.71
C PHE A 179 8.94 4.45 -6.99
N PHE A 180 8.04 4.65 -7.96
CA PHE A 180 7.61 5.99 -8.32
C PHE A 180 6.77 6.65 -7.24
N LEU A 181 5.95 5.91 -6.51
CA LEU A 181 5.18 6.46 -5.39
C LEU A 181 6.10 7.03 -4.30
N VAL A 182 7.07 6.24 -3.86
CA VAL A 182 8.02 6.68 -2.82
C VAL A 182 8.90 7.81 -3.31
N ALA A 183 9.52 7.68 -4.49
CA ALA A 183 10.40 8.71 -5.05
C ALA A 183 9.66 10.05 -5.30
N ALA A 184 8.42 10.00 -5.78
CA ALA A 184 7.64 11.18 -6.08
C ALA A 184 7.24 12.00 -4.84
N THR A 185 7.20 11.39 -3.65
CA THR A 185 6.88 12.12 -2.41
C THR A 185 7.95 13.12 -2.00
N ALA A 186 9.18 13.00 -2.51
CA ALA A 186 10.22 14.01 -2.33
C ALA A 186 9.97 15.29 -3.16
N VAL A 187 9.20 15.19 -4.25
CA VAL A 187 8.95 16.35 -5.14
C VAL A 187 8.27 17.51 -4.39
N PRO A 188 7.14 17.32 -3.68
CA PRO A 188 6.53 18.40 -2.90
C PRO A 188 7.46 18.94 -1.80
N ALA A 189 8.39 18.14 -1.28
CA ALA A 189 9.36 18.60 -0.30
C ALA A 189 10.35 19.62 -0.87
N VAL A 190 10.74 19.45 -2.13
CA VAL A 190 11.78 20.28 -2.76
C VAL A 190 11.24 21.48 -3.56
N ILE A 191 9.99 21.44 -4.02
CA ILE A 191 9.38 22.53 -4.82
C ILE A 191 9.50 23.90 -4.14
N PRO A 192 9.25 24.09 -2.83
CA PRO A 192 9.34 25.40 -2.19
C PRO A 192 10.71 26.05 -2.31
N PHE A 193 11.79 25.27 -2.38
CA PHE A 193 13.15 25.79 -2.50
C PHE A 193 13.48 26.39 -3.88
N PHE A 194 12.68 26.08 -4.91
CA PHE A 194 12.79 26.69 -6.24
C PHE A 194 11.91 27.93 -6.39
N LEU A 195 10.93 28.12 -5.51
CA LEU A 195 9.93 29.19 -5.60
C LEU A 195 10.15 30.31 -4.58
N ILE A 196 10.92 30.04 -3.52
CA ILE A 196 11.09 30.96 -2.38
C ILE A 196 12.58 31.20 -2.16
N ASP A 197 13.03 32.45 -2.32
CA ASP A 197 14.44 32.86 -2.18
C ASP A 197 15.02 32.62 -0.77
N SER A 198 14.17 32.73 0.26
CA SER A 198 14.61 32.52 1.65
C SER A 198 14.55 31.03 2.00
N ALA A 199 15.71 30.43 2.22
CA ALA A 199 15.84 29.00 2.58
C ALA A 199 15.01 28.60 3.79
N GLU A 200 14.97 29.44 4.85
CA GLU A 200 14.14 29.17 6.02
C GLU A 200 12.65 29.20 5.74
N ARG A 201 12.19 30.14 4.90
CA ARG A 201 10.76 30.19 4.50
C ARG A 201 10.41 29.03 3.62
N ALA A 202 11.27 28.66 2.67
CA ALA A 202 11.10 27.49 1.82
C ALA A 202 10.96 26.21 2.65
N LEU A 203 11.83 26.04 3.66
CA LEU A 203 11.79 24.88 4.56
C LEU A 203 10.49 24.83 5.37
N ARG A 204 10.02 25.95 5.91
CA ARG A 204 8.73 25.98 6.65
C ARG A 204 7.56 25.62 5.75
N VAL A 205 7.53 26.15 4.52
CA VAL A 205 6.47 25.86 3.55
C VAL A 205 6.55 24.39 3.13
N SER A 206 7.74 23.84 2.89
CA SER A 206 7.97 22.42 2.62
C SER A 206 7.37 21.54 3.71
N ASN A 207 7.73 21.78 4.97
CA ASN A 207 7.23 20.99 6.10
C ASN A 207 5.71 21.10 6.26
N LEU A 208 5.13 22.30 6.11
CA LEU A 208 3.68 22.46 6.15
C LEU A 208 2.97 21.73 5.02
N LEU A 209 3.54 21.75 3.82
CA LEU A 209 3.03 21.01 2.67
C LEU A 209 3.04 19.50 2.92
N LEU A 210 4.16 18.98 3.43
CA LEU A 210 4.29 17.55 3.76
C LEU A 210 3.32 17.11 4.85
N ILE A 211 3.14 17.93 5.90
CA ILE A 211 2.15 17.68 6.96
C ILE A 211 0.72 17.68 6.39
N GLY A 212 0.41 18.63 5.51
CA GLY A 212 -0.87 18.65 4.81
C GLY A 212 -1.08 17.38 3.96
N LEU A 213 -0.06 16.92 3.26
CA LEU A 213 -0.12 15.69 2.47
C LEU A 213 -0.28 14.44 3.33
N LEU A 214 0.34 14.37 4.51
CA LEU A 214 0.09 13.30 5.49
C LEU A 214 -1.39 13.24 5.90
N PHE A 215 -2.00 14.40 6.16
CA PHE A 215 -3.42 14.49 6.47
C PHE A 215 -4.28 13.97 5.32
N PHE A 216 -4.02 14.44 4.10
CA PHE A 216 -4.78 14.01 2.92
C PHE A 216 -4.59 12.53 2.59
N THR A 217 -3.41 11.97 2.81
CA THR A 217 -3.16 10.53 2.64
C THR A 217 -3.99 9.72 3.63
N GLY A 218 -4.00 10.10 4.91
CA GLY A 218 -4.85 9.46 5.93
C GLY A 218 -6.34 9.61 5.64
N TYR A 219 -6.76 10.79 5.18
CA TYR A 219 -8.13 11.05 4.76
C TYR A 219 -8.57 10.14 3.59
N ALA A 220 -7.71 10.03 2.57
CA ALA A 220 -7.95 9.15 1.43
C ALA A 220 -8.01 7.68 1.86
N TRP A 221 -7.10 7.24 2.73
CA TRP A 221 -7.09 5.88 3.27
C TRP A 221 -8.44 5.50 3.89
N ALA A 222 -8.98 6.35 4.75
CA ALA A 222 -10.27 6.09 5.38
C ALA A 222 -11.44 6.05 4.39
N ARG A 223 -11.37 6.81 3.31
CA ARG A 223 -12.37 6.74 2.24
C ARG A 223 -12.37 5.39 1.52
N PHE A 224 -11.21 4.77 1.37
CA PHE A 224 -11.09 3.43 0.78
C PHE A 224 -11.50 2.33 1.78
N SER A 225 -11.13 2.46 3.05
CA SER A 225 -11.41 1.46 4.08
C SER A 225 -12.80 1.58 4.71
N GLY A 226 -13.60 2.59 4.35
CA GLY A 226 -14.92 2.82 4.94
C GLY A 226 -14.89 3.44 6.35
N GLY A 227 -13.73 3.98 6.78
CA GLY A 227 -13.55 4.63 8.07
C GLY A 227 -14.04 6.09 8.10
N ARG A 228 -13.72 6.81 9.19
CA ARG A 228 -14.01 8.24 9.36
C ARG A 228 -12.85 9.07 8.79
N PRO A 229 -13.01 9.76 7.63
CA PRO A 229 -11.88 10.37 6.93
C PRO A 229 -11.14 11.44 7.73
N LEU A 230 -11.86 12.34 8.41
CA LEU A 230 -11.23 13.39 9.23
C LEU A 230 -10.42 12.80 10.40
N TYR A 231 -11.00 11.81 11.08
CA TYR A 231 -10.30 11.14 12.20
C TYR A 231 -9.03 10.44 11.71
N ALA A 232 -9.10 9.70 10.61
CA ALA A 232 -7.95 9.03 10.03
C ALA A 232 -6.89 10.03 9.54
N GLY A 233 -7.29 11.14 8.92
CA GLY A 233 -6.37 12.21 8.52
C GLY A 233 -5.59 12.76 9.73
N VAL A 234 -6.29 13.11 10.82
CA VAL A 234 -5.66 13.60 12.05
C VAL A 234 -4.75 12.53 12.67
N THR A 235 -5.24 11.29 12.78
CA THR A 235 -4.48 10.19 13.39
C THR A 235 -3.19 9.91 12.60
N MET A 236 -3.25 9.86 11.26
CA MET A 236 -2.06 9.63 10.42
C MET A 236 -1.08 10.80 10.51
N THR A 237 -1.58 12.04 10.57
CA THR A 237 -0.73 13.21 10.78
C THR A 237 -0.02 13.16 12.14
N CYS A 238 -0.75 12.88 13.22
CA CYS A 238 -0.16 12.76 14.57
C CYS A 238 0.87 11.62 14.61
N LEU A 239 0.54 10.46 14.04
CA LEU A 239 1.46 9.32 13.96
C LEU A 239 2.72 9.68 13.19
N GLY A 240 2.58 10.29 12.00
CA GLY A 240 3.70 10.73 11.18
C GLY A 240 4.60 11.73 11.92
N LEU A 241 4.03 12.73 12.62
CA LEU A 241 4.79 13.69 13.39
C LEU A 241 5.52 13.05 14.59
N ILE A 242 4.90 12.07 15.26
CA ILE A 242 5.55 11.30 16.32
C ILE A 242 6.74 10.52 15.77
N MET A 243 6.56 9.83 14.64
CA MET A 243 7.62 9.07 13.98
C MET A 243 8.79 9.96 13.54
N VAL A 244 8.49 11.12 12.96
CA VAL A 244 9.51 12.13 12.63
C VAL A 244 10.24 12.60 13.88
N GLY A 245 9.52 12.91 14.95
CA GLY A 245 10.12 13.32 16.23
C GLY A 245 11.06 12.26 16.81
N ILE A 246 10.68 10.99 16.74
CA ILE A 246 11.51 9.86 17.17
C ILE A 246 12.76 9.75 16.28
N ALA A 247 12.59 9.77 14.95
CA ALA A 247 13.70 9.64 14.02
C ALA A 247 14.73 10.76 14.22
N VAL A 248 14.27 12.01 14.33
CA VAL A 248 15.13 13.17 14.59
C VAL A 248 15.83 13.07 15.94
N ALA A 249 15.15 12.60 16.99
CA ALA A 249 15.75 12.41 18.32
C ALA A 249 16.84 11.32 18.33
N LEU A 250 16.77 10.36 17.39
CA LEU A 250 17.76 9.30 17.21
C LEU A 250 18.90 9.69 16.25
N GLY A 251 18.91 10.92 15.72
CA GLY A 251 19.97 11.43 14.83
C GLY A 251 19.72 11.14 13.35
N GLY A 252 18.46 10.86 12.96
CA GLY A 252 18.05 10.61 11.58
C GLY A 252 17.67 11.86 10.81
#